data_c0201da0cc748ab60ca32f97dd994b89
#
_entry.id   c0201da0cc748ab60ca32f97dd994b89
#
_cell.length_a   1.000
_cell.length_b   1.000
_cell.length_c   1.000
_cell.angle_alpha   90.00
_cell.angle_beta   90.00
_cell.angle_gamma   90.00
#
_symmetry.space_group_name_H-M   'P 1'
#
loop_
_entity.id
_entity.type
_entity.pdbx_description
1 polymer ?
#
loop_
_entity_poly.entity_id
_entity_poly.type
_entity_poly.pdbx_seq_one_letter_code
_entity_poly.pdbx_strand_id
1 'polypeptide(L)'
;MSKPRVYSDNSLRVMERFFQAFEICQKMKLIGSVTEFCKVQGIDKAHFYTQRKDPSKGFFQVGWIVPLIEVCNISAHWIMTGRGEIFRNEKKDGEPA
;
A
#
# COMPACT_ATOMS: atom_id res chain seq x y z
N MET A 1 -7.81 -31.58 -1.98
CA MET A 1 -6.92 -30.81 -2.87
C MET A 1 -6.89 -29.36 -2.41
N SER A 2 -5.71 -28.82 -2.18
CA SER A 2 -5.61 -27.44 -1.72
C SER A 2 -5.78 -26.47 -2.88
N LYS A 3 -6.39 -25.32 -2.59
CA LYS A 3 -6.51 -24.28 -3.59
C LYS A 3 -5.16 -23.65 -3.86
N PRO A 4 -4.89 -23.25 -5.11
CA PRO A 4 -3.68 -22.52 -5.37
C PRO A 4 -3.70 -21.19 -4.59
N ARG A 5 -2.54 -20.77 -4.20
CA ARG A 5 -2.38 -19.51 -3.51
C ARG A 5 -2.66 -18.36 -4.49
N VAL A 6 -3.45 -17.37 -4.07
CA VAL A 6 -3.72 -16.20 -4.91
C VAL A 6 -2.47 -15.34 -5.06
N TYR A 7 -1.72 -15.20 -3.98
CA TYR A 7 -0.51 -14.38 -3.97
C TYR A 7 0.70 -15.20 -3.53
N SER A 8 1.86 -14.88 -4.11
CA SER A 8 3.12 -15.44 -3.65
C SER A 8 3.47 -14.86 -2.28
N ASP A 9 4.47 -15.46 -1.62
CA ASP A 9 4.93 -14.94 -0.34
C ASP A 9 5.43 -13.50 -0.46
N ASN A 10 6.14 -13.18 -1.54
CA ASN A 10 6.61 -11.83 -1.76
C ASN A 10 5.44 -10.85 -1.90
N SER A 11 4.41 -11.26 -2.64
CA SER A 11 3.23 -10.39 -2.80
C SER A 11 2.52 -10.17 -1.48
N LEU A 12 2.44 -11.19 -0.64
CA LEU A 12 1.82 -11.04 0.67
C LEU A 12 2.60 -10.07 1.55
N ARG A 13 3.93 -10.08 1.47
CA ARG A 13 4.75 -9.14 2.22
C ARG A 13 4.56 -7.71 1.73
N VAL A 14 4.47 -7.53 0.41
CA VAL A 14 4.19 -6.21 -0.16
C VAL A 14 2.83 -5.71 0.34
N MET A 15 1.85 -6.58 0.34
CA MET A 15 0.50 -6.23 0.80
C MET A 15 0.51 -5.81 2.27
N GLU A 16 1.22 -6.57 3.11
CA GLU A 16 1.34 -6.22 4.52
C GLU A 16 1.95 -4.82 4.70
N ARG A 17 3.02 -4.56 3.95
CA ARG A 17 3.67 -3.24 4.03
C ARG A 17 2.75 -2.14 3.49
N PHE A 18 1.95 -2.46 2.48
CA PHE A 18 0.97 -1.49 1.99
C PHE A 18 0.00 -1.08 3.10
N PHE A 19 -0.61 -2.04 3.79
CA PHE A 19 -1.56 -1.71 4.84
C PHE A 19 -0.91 -1.04 6.03
N GLN A 20 0.32 -1.42 6.35
CA GLN A 20 1.09 -0.75 7.40
C GLN A 20 1.33 0.71 7.03
N ALA A 21 1.78 0.96 5.82
CA ALA A 21 2.02 2.32 5.34
C ALA A 21 0.73 3.12 5.28
N PHE A 22 -0.36 2.49 4.85
CA PHE A 22 -1.66 3.14 4.79
C PHE A 22 -2.07 3.65 6.18
N GLU A 23 -1.92 2.81 7.17
CA GLU A 23 -2.26 3.18 8.54
C GLU A 23 -1.39 4.33 9.04
N ILE A 24 -0.10 4.29 8.74
CA ILE A 24 0.81 5.37 9.11
C ILE A 24 0.38 6.68 8.45
N CYS A 25 0.07 6.62 7.17
CA CYS A 25 -0.36 7.82 6.44
C CYS A 25 -1.65 8.40 6.99
N GLN A 26 -2.57 7.55 7.43
CA GLN A 26 -3.79 8.02 8.08
C GLN A 26 -3.48 8.72 9.40
N LYS A 27 -2.60 8.13 10.19
CA LYS A 27 -2.23 8.72 11.49
C LYS A 27 -1.55 10.06 11.32
N MET A 28 -0.79 10.21 10.25
CA MET A 28 -0.12 11.48 9.95
C MET A 28 -1.02 12.45 9.19
N LYS A 29 -2.26 12.05 8.93
CA LYS A 29 -3.25 12.89 8.24
C LYS A 29 -2.83 13.25 6.82
N LEU A 30 -2.05 12.39 6.19
CA LEU A 30 -1.66 12.57 4.80
C LEU A 30 -2.73 12.07 3.84
N ILE A 31 -3.58 11.19 4.32
CA ILE A 31 -4.75 10.71 3.58
C ILE A 31 -5.94 10.74 4.52
N GLY A 32 -7.13 10.75 3.94
CA GLY A 32 -8.35 10.80 4.72
C GLY A 32 -8.83 9.43 5.18
N SER A 33 -10.13 9.28 5.30
CA SER A 33 -10.72 8.01 5.70
C SER A 33 -10.58 6.97 4.61
N VAL A 34 -10.80 5.71 4.97
CA VAL A 34 -10.84 4.63 3.99
C VAL A 34 -11.89 4.92 2.92
N THR A 35 -13.06 5.41 3.34
CA THR A 35 -14.13 5.74 2.40
C THR A 35 -13.66 6.77 1.37
N GLU A 36 -13.02 7.81 1.84
CA GLU A 36 -12.53 8.87 0.97
C GLU A 36 -11.42 8.37 0.05
N PHE A 37 -10.47 7.64 0.60
CA PHE A 37 -9.38 7.08 -0.19
C PHE A 37 -9.91 6.18 -1.30
N CYS A 38 -10.81 5.28 -0.95
CA CYS A 38 -11.37 4.36 -1.93
C CYS A 38 -12.17 5.08 -3.00
N LYS A 39 -12.93 6.11 -2.60
CA LYS A 39 -13.70 6.88 -3.56
C LYS A 39 -12.80 7.58 -4.57
N VAL A 40 -11.75 8.22 -4.09
CA VAL A 40 -10.82 8.95 -4.97
C VAL A 40 -10.10 7.99 -5.90
N GLN A 41 -9.72 6.83 -5.39
CA GLN A 41 -8.92 5.87 -6.18
C GLN A 41 -9.75 4.88 -6.99
N GLY A 42 -11.08 4.96 -6.88
CA GLY A 42 -11.93 4.02 -7.61
C GLY A 42 -11.85 2.59 -7.07
N ILE A 43 -11.60 2.44 -5.79
CA ILE A 43 -11.50 1.14 -5.14
C ILE A 43 -12.82 0.82 -4.45
N ASP A 44 -13.29 -0.42 -4.59
CA ASP A 44 -14.46 -0.87 -3.86
C ASP A 44 -14.11 -0.97 -2.37
N LYS A 45 -14.83 -0.20 -1.56
CA LYS A 45 -14.53 -0.11 -0.13
C LYS A 45 -14.67 -1.46 0.57
N ALA A 46 -15.69 -2.23 0.20
CA ALA A 46 -15.88 -3.55 0.80
C ALA A 46 -14.72 -4.46 0.48
N HIS A 47 -14.22 -4.41 -0.75
CA HIS A 47 -13.05 -5.18 -1.15
C HIS A 47 -11.81 -4.75 -0.38
N PHE A 48 -11.65 -3.46 -0.15
CA PHE A 48 -10.51 -2.95 0.61
C PHE A 48 -10.51 -3.50 2.04
N TYR A 49 -11.65 -3.41 2.72
CA TYR A 49 -11.77 -3.92 4.09
C TYR A 49 -11.59 -5.44 4.15
N THR A 50 -12.19 -6.15 3.19
CA THR A 50 -12.07 -7.60 3.15
C THR A 50 -10.62 -8.02 2.94
N GLN A 51 -9.93 -7.36 2.02
CA GLN A 51 -8.54 -7.67 1.73
C GLN A 51 -7.66 -7.40 2.94
N ARG A 52 -7.90 -6.29 3.64
CA ARG A 52 -7.11 -5.96 4.82
C ARG A 52 -7.30 -6.97 5.93
N LYS A 53 -8.53 -7.46 6.08
CA LYS A 53 -8.84 -8.43 7.11
C LYS A 53 -8.32 -9.82 6.76
N ASP A 54 -8.33 -10.18 5.48
CA ASP A 54 -7.95 -11.52 5.05
C ASP A 54 -7.04 -11.42 3.83
N PRO A 55 -5.71 -11.51 4.05
CA PRO A 55 -4.74 -11.38 2.96
C PRO A 55 -4.90 -12.40 1.83
N SER A 56 -5.62 -13.51 2.08
CA SER A 56 -5.81 -14.53 1.06
C SER A 56 -6.83 -14.14 -0.01
N LYS A 57 -7.57 -13.07 0.21
CA LYS A 57 -8.55 -12.60 -0.77
C LYS A 57 -7.84 -11.98 -1.97
N GLY A 58 -8.47 -12.07 -3.12
CA GLY A 58 -7.85 -11.66 -4.38
C GLY A 58 -8.23 -10.28 -4.84
N PHE A 59 -8.41 -9.33 -3.95
CA PHE A 59 -8.83 -7.98 -4.33
C PHE A 59 -7.69 -6.99 -4.47
N PHE A 60 -6.54 -7.28 -3.85
CA PHE A 60 -5.41 -6.35 -3.84
C PHE A 60 -4.86 -6.16 -5.24
N GLN A 61 -4.59 -4.92 -5.60
CA GLN A 61 -4.00 -4.57 -6.87
C GLN A 61 -2.79 -3.66 -6.64
N VAL A 62 -1.78 -3.83 -7.47
CA VAL A 62 -0.55 -3.04 -7.34
C VAL A 62 -0.86 -1.54 -7.43
N GLY A 63 -1.89 -1.17 -8.17
CA GLY A 63 -2.28 0.24 -8.31
C GLY A 63 -2.69 0.89 -7.01
N TRP A 64 -3.09 0.11 -6.01
CA TRP A 64 -3.42 0.66 -4.70
C TRP A 64 -2.20 1.33 -4.04
N ILE A 65 -1.00 0.86 -4.39
CA ILE A 65 0.25 1.37 -3.81
C ILE A 65 0.59 2.75 -4.34
N VAL A 66 0.23 3.03 -5.59
CA VAL A 66 0.67 4.24 -6.29
C VAL A 66 0.34 5.53 -5.51
N PRO A 67 -0.90 5.73 -5.01
CA PRO A 67 -1.17 6.97 -4.29
C PRO A 67 -0.37 7.12 -3.00
N LEU A 68 0.02 6.02 -2.35
CA LEU A 68 0.85 6.14 -1.15
C LEU A 68 2.24 6.68 -1.52
N ILE A 69 2.74 6.32 -2.68
CA ILE A 69 4.02 6.80 -3.15
C ILE A 69 3.92 8.26 -3.60
N GLU A 70 2.91 8.57 -4.41
CA GLU A 70 2.80 9.88 -5.02
C GLU A 70 2.29 10.97 -4.07
N VAL A 71 1.34 10.62 -3.22
CA VAL A 71 0.72 11.59 -2.32
C VAL A 71 1.38 11.61 -0.95
N CYS A 72 1.72 10.44 -0.44
CA CYS A 72 2.23 10.32 0.93
C CYS A 72 3.73 10.20 1.02
N ASN A 73 4.40 10.16 -0.12
CA ASN A 73 5.86 10.08 -0.16
C ASN A 73 6.43 8.81 0.45
N ILE A 74 5.66 7.73 0.39
CA ILE A 74 6.13 6.42 0.84
C ILE A 74 7.18 5.91 -0.16
N SER A 75 8.22 5.28 0.35
CA SER A 75 9.27 4.72 -0.49
C SER A 75 8.80 3.47 -1.20
N ALA A 76 8.84 3.51 -2.54
CA ALA A 76 8.52 2.33 -3.33
C ALA A 76 9.49 1.19 -3.02
N HIS A 77 10.76 1.52 -2.80
CA HIS A 77 11.76 0.51 -2.46
C HIS A 77 11.39 -0.19 -1.16
N TRP A 78 10.98 0.58 -0.16
CA TRP A 78 10.60 -0.02 1.13
C TRP A 78 9.36 -0.92 0.99
N ILE A 79 8.33 -0.46 0.28
CA ILE A 79 7.12 -1.29 0.12
C ILE A 79 7.47 -2.60 -0.58
N MET A 80 8.29 -2.53 -1.61
CA MET A 80 8.59 -3.70 -2.42
C MET A 80 9.58 -4.65 -1.76
N THR A 81 10.52 -4.13 -0.99
CA THR A 81 11.60 -4.97 -0.46
C THR A 81 11.66 -5.05 1.06
N GLY A 82 11.02 -4.12 1.75
CA GLY A 82 11.12 -4.03 3.21
C GLY A 82 12.42 -3.41 3.68
N ARG A 83 13.24 -2.93 2.77
CA ARG A 83 14.56 -2.35 3.10
C ARG A 83 14.52 -0.84 2.98
N GLY A 84 15.34 -0.20 3.80
CA GLY A 84 15.42 1.25 3.80
C GLY A 84 14.34 1.88 4.66
N GLU A 85 14.13 3.15 4.47
CA GLU A 85 13.17 3.90 5.26
C GLU A 85 11.80 3.89 4.60
N ILE A 86 10.76 3.98 5.43
CA ILE A 86 9.39 3.97 4.94
C ILE A 86 9.09 5.16 4.05
N PHE A 87 9.56 6.35 4.44
CA PHE A 87 9.34 7.55 3.64
C PHE A 87 10.57 7.85 2.80
N ARG A 88 10.32 8.33 1.58
CA ARG A 88 11.43 8.74 0.71
C ARG A 88 12.13 9.94 1.32
N ASN A 89 13.43 10.00 1.10
CA ASN A 89 14.19 11.19 1.42
C ASN A 89 14.00 12.18 0.28
N GLU A 90 13.07 13.12 0.44
CA GLU A 90 12.73 14.06 -0.62
C GLU A 90 13.92 14.86 -1.10
N LYS A 91 14.79 15.25 -0.18
CA LYS A 91 15.96 16.01 -0.53
C LYS A 91 16.83 15.24 -1.52
N LYS A 92 16.97 13.93 -1.27
CA LYS A 92 17.77 13.09 -2.13
C LYS A 92 17.04 12.75 -3.42
N ASP A 93 15.75 12.45 -3.32
CA ASP A 93 14.95 12.06 -4.46
C ASP A 93 14.66 13.24 -5.39
N GLY A 94 14.50 14.41 -4.82
CA GLY A 94 14.16 15.60 -5.59
C GLY A 94 15.35 16.31 -6.19
N GLU A 95 16.54 15.91 -5.85
CA GLU A 95 17.73 16.55 -6.39
C GLU A 95 18.00 16.13 -7.80
N PRO A 96 18.21 17.07 -8.68
CA PRO A 96 18.79 16.71 -9.96
C PRO A 96 20.18 16.15 -9.69
N ALA A 97 20.46 15.14 -10.36
CA ALA A 97 21.73 14.47 -10.15
C ALA A 97 22.88 15.37 -10.51
#